data_9ff3b0d9833ce39e8b13764da399be7a
#
_entry.id   9ff3b0d9833ce39e8b13764da399be7a
#
_cell.length_a   1.000
_cell.length_b   1.000
_cell.length_c   1.000
_cell.angle_alpha   90.00
_cell.angle_beta   90.00
_cell.angle_gamma   90.00
#
_symmetry.space_group_name_H-M   'P 1'
#
loop_
_entity.id
_entity.type
_entity.pdbx_description
1 polymer ?
#
loop_
_entity_poly.entity_id
_entity_poly.type
_entity_poly.pdbx_seq_one_letter_code
_entity_poly.pdbx_strand_id
1 'polypeptide(L)'
;MKLPDNIKAPRQRTKAKLHLDANESPFNAPYNLYPEDNALRSLKRNWGRHEHIPEKCIYMCGGGTEMAIDLIIRANTLPNRDSVVAAEPTRCIYKRRALANRIEYREAALRETDFELVAEHVLDAVSNTTKIIFLCSPNSPTGNLLNRDEVENILQLFDGIVVIDESYIEFAPQASMLELLNKYTNLVILRSFSHAWSLASIHLSAIIAYPEVIEELNKMGLTHPVSTPVMEAATNMVRHRLNVDKWARQIIDERNKVRLALSALKQCQHIYHSDANFLLVRFTDNAAIYKYLLKNGITVFPVKGCLRISIGLPTENSELLGALRRL
;
A
#
# COMPACT_ATOMS: atom_id res chain seq x y z
N MET A 1 21.61 1.27 18.10
CA MET A 1 21.56 1.58 19.55
C MET A 1 20.84 0.43 20.23
N LYS A 2 21.52 -0.38 21.04
CA LYS A 2 20.84 -1.46 21.79
C LYS A 2 19.94 -0.81 22.85
N LEU A 3 18.63 -1.17 22.81
CA LEU A 3 17.73 -0.81 23.90
C LEU A 3 18.21 -1.48 25.21
N PRO A 4 18.07 -0.81 26.37
CA PRO A 4 18.41 -1.41 27.65
C PRO A 4 17.61 -2.71 27.88
N ASP A 5 18.25 -3.75 28.44
CA ASP A 5 17.66 -5.07 28.66
C ASP A 5 16.41 -5.10 29.56
N ASN A 6 16.11 -3.98 30.22
CA ASN A 6 14.95 -3.81 31.09
C ASN A 6 13.70 -3.25 30.37
N ILE A 7 13.80 -2.87 29.09
CA ILE A 7 12.62 -2.55 28.27
C ILE A 7 12.02 -3.87 27.79
N LYS A 8 11.16 -4.43 28.62
CA LYS A 8 10.45 -5.68 28.29
C LYS A 8 9.44 -5.41 27.16
N ALA A 9 9.37 -6.36 26.23
CA ALA A 9 8.26 -6.46 25.27
C ALA A 9 6.89 -6.40 25.99
N PRO A 10 5.80 -5.98 25.28
CA PRO A 10 4.48 -5.90 25.87
C PRO A 10 4.15 -7.17 26.62
N ARG A 11 3.66 -7.02 27.85
CA ARG A 11 3.26 -8.18 28.68
C ARG A 11 2.07 -8.86 28.00
N GLN A 12 2.24 -10.14 27.67
CA GLN A 12 1.07 -11.00 27.42
C GLN A 12 0.18 -10.93 28.65
N ARG A 13 -1.12 -10.62 28.48
CA ARG A 13 -2.06 -10.73 29.60
C ARG A 13 -1.92 -12.11 30.21
N THR A 14 -1.54 -12.14 31.48
CA THR A 14 -1.43 -13.40 32.24
C THR A 14 -2.82 -14.03 32.42
N LYS A 15 -2.89 -15.30 32.78
CA LYS A 15 -4.17 -15.96 33.16
C LYS A 15 -4.72 -15.46 34.52
N ALA A 16 -4.28 -14.28 34.97
CA ALA A 16 -4.74 -13.68 36.21
C ALA A 16 -6.24 -13.30 36.11
N LYS A 17 -6.96 -13.50 37.22
CA LYS A 17 -8.38 -13.15 37.32
C LYS A 17 -8.59 -11.62 37.36
N LEU A 18 -7.60 -10.88 37.85
CA LEU A 18 -7.64 -9.43 38.00
C LEU A 18 -6.37 -8.82 37.43
N HIS A 19 -6.53 -7.81 36.56
CA HIS A 19 -5.44 -7.08 35.92
C HIS A 19 -5.43 -5.63 36.42
N LEU A 20 -4.41 -5.24 37.20
CA LEU A 20 -4.24 -3.92 37.76
C LEU A 20 -2.82 -3.38 37.45
N ASP A 21 -2.23 -3.82 36.35
CA ASP A 21 -0.82 -3.60 36.00
C ASP A 21 -0.61 -2.61 34.85
N ALA A 22 -1.69 -2.21 34.15
CA ALA A 22 -1.60 -1.37 32.97
C ALA A 22 -2.26 0.03 33.13
N ASN A 23 -2.68 0.38 34.35
CA ASN A 23 -3.38 1.64 34.65
C ASN A 23 -4.62 1.88 33.80
N GLU A 24 -5.29 0.82 33.37
CA GLU A 24 -6.50 0.90 32.56
C GLU A 24 -7.67 1.42 33.41
N SER A 25 -8.56 2.20 32.79
CA SER A 25 -9.76 2.71 33.45
C SER A 25 -10.76 1.57 33.67
N PRO A 26 -11.45 1.48 34.82
CA PRO A 26 -12.51 0.50 35.00
C PRO A 26 -13.82 0.86 34.28
N PHE A 27 -13.88 2.00 33.59
CA PHE A 27 -15.09 2.51 32.93
C PHE A 27 -14.99 2.43 31.40
N ASN A 28 -16.14 2.45 30.74
CA ASN A 28 -16.28 2.51 29.29
C ASN A 28 -15.81 1.25 28.54
N ALA A 29 -16.12 0.05 29.08
CA ALA A 29 -15.89 -1.21 28.35
C ALA A 29 -16.63 -1.22 26.99
N PRO A 30 -16.05 -1.84 25.94
CA PRO A 30 -14.81 -2.61 25.92
C PRO A 30 -13.55 -1.79 25.57
N TYR A 31 -13.67 -0.48 25.36
CA TYR A 31 -12.59 0.38 24.84
C TYR A 31 -11.62 0.90 25.89
N ASN A 32 -11.90 0.60 27.16
CA ASN A 32 -11.05 0.97 28.30
C ASN A 32 -9.80 0.12 28.44
N LEU A 33 -9.66 -0.94 27.67
CA LEU A 33 -8.57 -1.90 27.78
C LEU A 33 -7.65 -1.80 26.57
N TYR A 34 -6.33 -1.97 26.79
CA TYR A 34 -5.39 -2.10 25.71
C TYR A 34 -5.67 -3.35 24.86
N PRO A 35 -5.36 -3.31 23.54
CA PRO A 35 -5.59 -4.44 22.66
C PRO A 35 -4.91 -5.72 23.13
N GLU A 36 -5.59 -6.85 22.93
CA GLU A 36 -5.04 -8.16 23.28
C GLU A 36 -4.14 -8.71 22.16
N ASP A 37 -2.95 -9.20 22.53
CA ASP A 37 -2.02 -9.85 21.61
C ASP A 37 -2.64 -11.05 20.88
N ASN A 38 -3.52 -11.81 21.56
CA ASN A 38 -4.20 -12.96 20.98
C ASN A 38 -5.16 -12.55 19.85
N ALA A 39 -5.80 -11.39 19.93
CA ALA A 39 -6.67 -10.87 18.86
C ALA A 39 -5.85 -10.54 17.63
N LEU A 40 -4.70 -9.85 17.80
CA LEU A 40 -3.79 -9.54 16.71
C LEU A 40 -3.21 -10.81 16.07
N ARG A 41 -2.76 -11.78 16.87
CA ARG A 41 -2.28 -13.09 16.37
C ARG A 41 -3.35 -13.82 15.59
N SER A 42 -4.60 -13.81 16.08
CA SER A 42 -5.73 -14.43 15.40
C SER A 42 -6.00 -13.77 14.04
N LEU A 43 -5.98 -12.43 13.97
CA LEU A 43 -6.11 -11.70 12.73
C LEU A 43 -4.99 -12.05 11.74
N LYS A 44 -3.71 -12.00 12.16
CA LYS A 44 -2.55 -12.39 11.34
C LYS A 44 -2.68 -13.81 10.80
N ARG A 45 -3.03 -14.76 11.67
CA ARG A 45 -3.18 -16.18 11.29
C ARG A 45 -4.32 -16.40 10.30
N ASN A 46 -5.47 -15.79 10.54
CA ASN A 46 -6.63 -15.97 9.68
C ASN A 46 -6.42 -15.32 8.30
N TRP A 47 -5.90 -14.09 8.27
CA TRP A 47 -5.56 -13.44 7.02
C TRP A 47 -4.42 -14.16 6.28
N GLY A 48 -3.35 -14.52 6.99
CA GLY A 48 -2.21 -15.24 6.42
C GLY A 48 -2.57 -16.60 5.82
N ARG A 49 -3.56 -17.32 6.39
CA ARG A 49 -4.06 -18.58 5.78
C ARG A 49 -4.68 -18.35 4.40
N HIS A 50 -5.41 -17.25 4.21
CA HIS A 50 -6.00 -16.90 2.92
C HIS A 50 -4.94 -16.50 1.88
N GLU A 51 -3.91 -15.81 2.34
CA GLU A 51 -2.82 -15.34 1.47
C GLU A 51 -1.66 -16.36 1.36
N HIS A 52 -1.76 -17.54 2.03
CA HIS A 52 -0.69 -18.55 2.12
C HIS A 52 0.61 -18.04 2.73
N ILE A 53 0.52 -17.11 3.70
CA ILE A 53 1.65 -16.45 4.36
C ILE A 53 1.74 -16.94 5.82
N PRO A 54 2.90 -17.43 6.28
CA PRO A 54 3.11 -17.80 7.68
C PRO A 54 2.97 -16.56 8.60
N GLU A 55 2.35 -16.76 9.78
CA GLU A 55 2.14 -15.69 10.78
C GLU A 55 3.43 -14.92 11.12
N LYS A 56 4.56 -15.64 11.24
CA LYS A 56 5.88 -15.07 11.55
C LYS A 56 6.44 -14.11 10.48
N CYS A 57 5.91 -14.19 9.26
CA CYS A 57 6.29 -13.33 8.13
C CYS A 57 5.39 -12.09 8.03
N ILE A 58 4.48 -11.83 8.98
CA ILE A 58 3.49 -10.75 8.90
C ILE A 58 3.67 -9.78 10.07
N TYR A 59 3.75 -8.47 9.76
CA TYR A 59 3.56 -7.39 10.71
C TYR A 59 2.31 -6.59 10.31
N MET A 60 1.30 -6.54 11.19
CA MET A 60 0.12 -5.70 10.98
C MET A 60 0.41 -4.30 11.49
N CYS A 61 0.12 -3.28 10.67
CA CYS A 61 0.43 -1.89 10.95
C CYS A 61 -0.85 -1.04 10.94
N GLY A 62 -1.24 -0.52 12.07
CA GLY A 62 -2.24 0.54 12.18
C GLY A 62 -1.68 1.85 11.63
N GLY A 63 -2.55 2.69 11.06
CA GLY A 63 -2.13 3.90 10.35
C GLY A 63 -1.84 3.69 8.86
N GLY A 64 -2.17 2.49 8.33
CA GLY A 64 -2.12 2.16 6.91
C GLY A 64 -0.71 2.07 6.34
N THR A 65 -0.61 2.05 5.00
CA THR A 65 0.67 1.93 4.30
C THR A 65 1.63 3.09 4.59
N GLU A 66 1.09 4.26 4.95
CA GLU A 66 1.93 5.41 5.32
C GLU A 66 2.78 5.12 6.56
N MET A 67 2.17 4.57 7.60
CA MET A 67 2.87 4.19 8.84
C MET A 67 3.80 2.99 8.61
N ALA A 68 3.40 2.05 7.75
CA ALA A 68 4.25 0.91 7.38
C ALA A 68 5.53 1.38 6.66
N ILE A 69 5.43 2.29 5.70
CA ILE A 69 6.57 2.89 5.00
C ILE A 69 7.46 3.65 5.99
N ASP A 70 6.86 4.44 6.88
CA ASP A 70 7.61 5.17 7.91
C ASP A 70 8.40 4.24 8.83
N LEU A 71 7.79 3.15 9.27
CA LEU A 71 8.44 2.14 10.10
C LEU A 71 9.60 1.45 9.35
N ILE A 72 9.42 1.09 8.08
CA ILE A 72 10.46 0.47 7.25
C ILE A 72 11.65 1.44 7.07
N ILE A 73 11.38 2.71 6.77
CA ILE A 73 12.43 3.74 6.65
C ILE A 73 13.21 3.84 7.96
N ARG A 74 12.54 4.04 9.09
CA ARG A 74 13.20 4.19 10.39
C ARG A 74 13.99 2.95 10.84
N ALA A 75 13.54 1.78 10.46
CA ALA A 75 14.20 0.52 10.81
C ALA A 75 15.50 0.29 10.00
N ASN A 76 15.59 0.85 8.80
CA ASN A 76 16.66 0.49 7.85
C ASN A 76 17.54 1.67 7.44
N THR A 77 17.30 2.90 7.95
CA THR A 77 18.05 4.09 7.54
C THR A 77 18.48 4.95 8.70
N LEU A 78 19.54 5.73 8.48
CA LEU A 78 20.05 6.74 9.40
C LEU A 78 19.79 8.15 8.85
N PRO A 79 19.11 9.04 9.61
CA PRO A 79 18.82 10.41 9.18
C PRO A 79 20.08 11.20 8.77
N ASN A 80 19.94 12.03 7.73
CA ASN A 80 20.99 12.87 7.14
C ASN A 80 22.22 12.10 6.62
N ARG A 81 22.12 10.79 6.46
CA ARG A 81 23.22 9.93 6.00
C ARG A 81 22.79 9.04 4.84
N ASP A 82 21.65 8.39 5.01
CA ASP A 82 21.19 7.36 4.07
C ASP A 82 20.17 7.92 3.07
N SER A 83 19.97 7.19 1.99
CA SER A 83 19.03 7.54 0.93
C SER A 83 18.07 6.38 0.61
N VAL A 84 16.98 6.74 -0.06
CA VAL A 84 16.04 5.78 -0.66
C VAL A 84 15.83 6.14 -2.12
N VAL A 85 15.54 5.14 -2.95
CA VAL A 85 15.19 5.29 -4.36
C VAL A 85 13.73 4.90 -4.56
N ALA A 86 13.01 5.56 -5.45
CA ALA A 86 11.70 5.10 -5.92
C ALA A 86 11.56 5.27 -7.43
N ALA A 87 10.84 4.33 -8.07
CA ALA A 87 10.54 4.37 -9.50
C ALA A 87 9.38 5.33 -9.77
N GLU A 88 9.69 6.53 -10.32
CA GLU A 88 8.74 7.63 -10.56
C GLU A 88 8.21 7.67 -12.02
N PRO A 89 6.96 8.09 -12.27
CA PRO A 89 6.02 8.63 -11.28
C PRO A 89 5.36 7.55 -10.44
N THR A 90 5.31 7.76 -9.12
CA THR A 90 4.69 6.83 -8.18
C THR A 90 3.95 7.55 -7.04
N ARG A 91 3.66 6.85 -5.96
CA ARG A 91 2.98 7.39 -4.78
C ARG A 91 3.85 8.41 -4.05
N CYS A 92 3.39 9.64 -3.95
CA CYS A 92 4.10 10.73 -3.25
C CYS A 92 4.42 10.44 -1.77
N ILE A 93 3.80 9.42 -1.21
CA ILE A 93 3.97 8.99 0.18
C ILE A 93 5.41 8.55 0.46
N TYR A 94 6.11 7.91 -0.47
CA TYR A 94 7.51 7.50 -0.30
C TYR A 94 8.40 8.71 -0.09
N LYS A 95 8.30 9.69 -0.99
CA LYS A 95 9.04 10.96 -0.90
C LYS A 95 8.71 11.71 0.40
N ARG A 96 7.41 11.81 0.72
CA ARG A 96 6.95 12.49 1.93
C ARG A 96 7.52 11.86 3.20
N ARG A 97 7.51 10.52 3.30
CA ARG A 97 8.02 9.82 4.50
C ARG A 97 9.54 9.83 4.58
N ALA A 98 10.23 9.71 3.45
CA ALA A 98 11.68 9.86 3.40
C ALA A 98 12.11 11.24 3.92
N LEU A 99 11.56 12.31 3.35
CA LEU A 99 11.89 13.69 3.75
C LEU A 99 11.51 13.98 5.22
N ALA A 100 10.36 13.48 5.70
CA ALA A 100 9.96 13.63 7.10
C ALA A 100 10.94 12.96 8.08
N ASN A 101 11.61 11.90 7.65
CA ASN A 101 12.65 11.21 8.42
C ASN A 101 14.07 11.75 8.13
N ARG A 102 14.21 12.83 7.36
CA ARG A 102 15.50 13.41 6.92
C ARG A 102 16.36 12.42 6.15
N ILE A 103 15.72 11.60 5.31
CA ILE A 103 16.36 10.66 4.40
C ILE A 103 16.34 11.27 3.00
N GLU A 104 17.48 11.21 2.30
CA GLU A 104 17.57 11.62 0.90
C GLU A 104 16.63 10.78 0.04
N TYR A 105 15.84 11.42 -0.82
CA TYR A 105 14.95 10.75 -1.77
C TYR A 105 15.48 10.92 -3.18
N ARG A 106 15.71 9.81 -3.87
CA ARG A 106 16.19 9.76 -5.25
C ARG A 106 15.11 9.17 -6.15
N GLU A 107 14.96 9.77 -7.31
CA GLU A 107 13.97 9.39 -8.30
C GLU A 107 14.65 8.60 -9.42
N ALA A 108 14.10 7.43 -9.74
CA ALA A 108 14.45 6.66 -10.92
C ALA A 108 13.28 6.72 -11.90
N ALA A 109 13.51 7.13 -13.15
CA ALA A 109 12.42 7.31 -14.09
C ALA A 109 11.89 5.97 -14.59
N LEU A 110 10.56 5.77 -14.52
CA LEU A 110 9.86 4.78 -15.33
C LEU A 110 9.94 5.20 -16.81
N ARG A 111 9.80 4.28 -17.74
CA ARG A 111 9.82 4.58 -19.17
C ARG A 111 8.66 5.54 -19.53
N GLU A 112 8.96 6.65 -20.19
CA GLU A 112 7.98 7.74 -20.40
C GLU A 112 6.76 7.32 -21.25
N THR A 113 6.91 6.35 -22.15
CA THR A 113 5.88 5.96 -23.11
C THR A 113 4.73 5.17 -22.47
N ASP A 114 5.03 4.31 -21.51
CA ASP A 114 4.11 3.30 -20.98
C ASP A 114 4.24 3.05 -19.47
N PHE A 115 5.18 3.75 -18.83
CA PHE A 115 5.49 3.64 -17.40
C PHE A 115 6.02 2.24 -17.00
N GLU A 116 6.65 1.54 -17.92
CA GLU A 116 7.30 0.28 -17.59
C GLU A 116 8.55 0.51 -16.73
N LEU A 117 8.79 -0.44 -15.82
CA LEU A 117 10.00 -0.49 -15.01
C LEU A 117 11.18 -0.90 -15.89
N VAL A 118 12.28 -0.18 -15.75
CA VAL A 118 13.59 -0.54 -16.30
C VAL A 118 14.56 -0.64 -15.14
N ALA A 119 15.05 -1.83 -14.86
CA ALA A 119 15.90 -2.09 -13.69
C ALA A 119 17.17 -1.24 -13.70
N GLU A 120 17.77 -1.04 -14.88
CA GLU A 120 18.96 -0.21 -15.07
C GLU A 120 18.74 1.21 -14.55
N HIS A 121 17.60 1.85 -14.87
CA HIS A 121 17.31 3.20 -14.38
C HIS A 121 17.24 3.27 -12.84
N VAL A 122 16.71 2.23 -12.22
CA VAL A 122 16.62 2.14 -10.75
C VAL A 122 17.98 1.93 -10.14
N LEU A 123 18.78 1.03 -10.72
CA LEU A 123 20.14 0.70 -10.24
C LEU A 123 21.10 1.86 -10.43
N ASP A 124 20.98 2.63 -11.51
CA ASP A 124 21.76 3.86 -11.75
C ASP A 124 21.48 4.96 -10.72
N ALA A 125 20.26 5.00 -10.18
CA ALA A 125 19.91 5.94 -9.11
C ALA A 125 20.44 5.51 -7.72
N VAL A 126 20.89 4.26 -7.57
CA VAL A 126 21.45 3.72 -6.32
C VAL A 126 22.83 4.30 -6.06
N SER A 127 23.13 4.57 -4.80
CA SER A 127 24.45 4.94 -4.31
C SER A 127 24.85 4.10 -3.10
N ASN A 128 26.07 4.27 -2.60
CA ASN A 128 26.54 3.60 -1.40
C ASN A 128 25.74 3.96 -0.13
N THR A 129 24.99 5.07 -0.15
CA THR A 129 24.08 5.48 0.93
C THR A 129 22.68 4.95 0.77
N THR A 130 22.32 4.37 -0.37
CA THR A 130 20.96 3.86 -0.63
C THR A 130 20.70 2.58 0.19
N LYS A 131 19.61 2.57 0.96
CA LYS A 131 19.23 1.45 1.83
C LYS A 131 17.92 0.81 1.42
N ILE A 132 17.05 1.54 0.73
CA ILE A 132 15.72 1.06 0.36
C ILE A 132 15.40 1.49 -1.08
N ILE A 133 14.82 0.56 -1.85
CA ILE A 133 14.17 0.83 -3.12
C ILE A 133 12.66 0.62 -2.94
N PHE A 134 11.83 1.60 -3.34
CA PHE A 134 10.38 1.50 -3.35
C PHE A 134 9.86 1.30 -4.77
N LEU A 135 9.09 0.23 -4.96
CA LEU A 135 8.38 -0.13 -6.18
C LEU A 135 6.90 -0.29 -5.85
N CYS A 136 5.99 0.14 -6.73
CA CYS A 136 4.55 -0.01 -6.54
C CYS A 136 3.96 -0.84 -7.68
N SER A 137 3.26 -1.94 -7.38
CA SER A 137 2.70 -2.84 -8.41
C SER A 137 1.37 -3.45 -7.95
N PRO A 138 0.23 -3.12 -8.58
CA PRO A 138 0.05 -2.10 -9.62
C PRO A 138 0.44 -0.70 -9.15
N ASN A 139 1.06 0.09 -10.04
CA ASN A 139 1.57 1.41 -9.68
C ASN A 139 0.46 2.47 -9.59
N SER A 140 0.64 3.44 -8.74
CA SER A 140 -0.19 4.64 -8.69
C SER A 140 0.70 5.88 -8.86
N PRO A 141 0.41 6.77 -9.82
CA PRO A 141 -0.88 6.99 -10.48
C PRO A 141 -1.09 6.27 -11.82
N THR A 142 -0.14 5.50 -12.32
CA THR A 142 -0.12 5.00 -13.69
C THR A 142 -1.07 3.81 -13.92
N GLY A 143 -1.24 2.94 -12.93
CA GLY A 143 -2.18 1.82 -12.94
C GLY A 143 -1.59 0.49 -13.41
N ASN A 144 -0.44 0.49 -14.08
CA ASN A 144 0.18 -0.69 -14.65
C ASN A 144 0.88 -1.57 -13.59
N LEU A 145 0.98 -2.85 -13.89
CA LEU A 145 1.88 -3.77 -13.19
C LEU A 145 3.33 -3.48 -13.58
N LEU A 146 4.26 -3.79 -12.67
CA LEU A 146 5.68 -3.80 -12.98
C LEU A 146 6.09 -5.17 -13.55
N ASN A 147 7.03 -5.17 -14.49
CA ASN A 147 7.59 -6.39 -15.04
C ASN A 147 8.34 -7.17 -13.96
N ARG A 148 8.01 -8.45 -13.78
CA ARG A 148 8.57 -9.31 -12.74
C ARG A 148 10.08 -9.54 -12.94
N ASP A 149 10.54 -9.72 -14.17
CA ASP A 149 11.95 -9.98 -14.45
C ASP A 149 12.81 -8.74 -14.09
N GLU A 150 12.31 -7.54 -14.38
CA GLU A 150 12.96 -6.29 -13.97
C GLU A 150 13.04 -6.15 -12.45
N VAL A 151 11.98 -6.53 -11.74
CA VAL A 151 11.97 -6.54 -10.27
C VAL A 151 12.95 -7.57 -9.72
N GLU A 152 13.02 -8.78 -10.30
CA GLU A 152 13.98 -9.80 -9.89
C GLU A 152 15.43 -9.36 -10.15
N ASN A 153 15.70 -8.65 -11.26
CA ASN A 153 17.01 -8.06 -11.52
C ASN A 153 17.43 -7.07 -10.42
N ILE A 154 16.52 -6.21 -9.99
CA ILE A 154 16.77 -5.28 -8.87
C ILE A 154 17.04 -6.05 -7.58
N LEU A 155 16.21 -7.06 -7.25
CA LEU A 155 16.38 -7.89 -6.04
C LEU A 155 17.73 -8.64 -6.00
N GLN A 156 18.24 -9.04 -7.15
CA GLN A 156 19.53 -9.76 -7.27
C GLN A 156 20.74 -8.83 -7.13
N LEU A 157 20.64 -7.60 -7.63
CA LEU A 157 21.77 -6.68 -7.77
C LEU A 157 21.83 -5.60 -6.66
N PHE A 158 20.79 -5.47 -5.85
CA PHE A 158 20.74 -4.51 -4.77
C PHE A 158 20.81 -5.21 -3.41
N ASP A 159 21.83 -4.87 -2.62
CA ASP A 159 22.07 -5.47 -1.28
C ASP A 159 21.15 -4.90 -0.19
N GLY A 160 20.43 -3.80 -0.45
CA GLY A 160 19.50 -3.19 0.50
C GLY A 160 18.08 -3.78 0.39
N ILE A 161 17.14 -3.19 1.11
CA ILE A 161 15.74 -3.63 1.13
C ILE A 161 15.00 -3.17 -0.13
N VAL A 162 14.33 -4.07 -0.83
CA VAL A 162 13.39 -3.75 -1.90
C VAL A 162 11.97 -3.89 -1.37
N VAL A 163 11.23 -2.79 -1.35
CA VAL A 163 9.84 -2.73 -0.92
C VAL A 163 8.92 -2.73 -2.14
N ILE A 164 8.10 -3.75 -2.28
CA ILE A 164 7.05 -3.80 -3.30
C ILE A 164 5.71 -3.47 -2.65
N ASP A 165 5.16 -2.33 -3.00
CA ASP A 165 3.84 -1.88 -2.53
C ASP A 165 2.74 -2.48 -3.41
N GLU A 166 2.14 -3.55 -2.92
CA GLU A 166 1.01 -4.27 -3.53
C GLU A 166 -0.34 -3.78 -2.99
N SER A 167 -0.49 -2.49 -2.69
CA SER A 167 -1.74 -1.92 -2.16
C SER A 167 -2.95 -2.08 -3.08
N TYR A 168 -2.75 -2.43 -4.36
CA TYR A 168 -3.81 -2.60 -5.36
C TYR A 168 -3.85 -4.01 -5.96
N ILE A 169 -3.10 -4.95 -5.40
CA ILE A 169 -2.88 -6.26 -6.03
C ILE A 169 -4.15 -7.13 -6.09
N GLU A 170 -5.12 -6.90 -5.23
CA GLU A 170 -6.39 -7.64 -5.28
C GLU A 170 -7.16 -7.42 -6.60
N PHE A 171 -6.82 -6.38 -7.37
CA PHE A 171 -7.35 -6.14 -8.72
C PHE A 171 -6.55 -6.88 -9.82
N ALA A 172 -5.42 -7.50 -9.47
CA ALA A 172 -4.58 -8.33 -10.34
C ALA A 172 -3.86 -9.43 -9.53
N PRO A 173 -4.59 -10.30 -8.80
CA PRO A 173 -4.00 -11.19 -7.79
C PRO A 173 -2.97 -12.18 -8.34
N GLN A 174 -3.09 -12.56 -9.62
CA GLN A 174 -2.14 -13.45 -10.30
C GLN A 174 -0.74 -12.83 -10.51
N ALA A 175 -0.64 -11.50 -10.37
CA ALA A 175 0.62 -10.78 -10.56
C ALA A 175 1.36 -10.49 -9.23
N SER A 176 0.88 -11.03 -8.11
CA SER A 176 1.55 -10.88 -6.82
C SER A 176 2.96 -11.45 -6.84
N MET A 177 3.88 -10.74 -6.19
CA MET A 177 5.27 -11.14 -6.07
C MET A 177 5.57 -11.86 -4.74
N LEU A 178 4.54 -12.31 -4.02
CA LEU A 178 4.69 -13.05 -2.75
C LEU A 178 5.60 -14.28 -2.86
N GLU A 179 5.57 -14.98 -3.98
CA GLU A 179 6.41 -16.17 -4.19
C GLU A 179 7.90 -15.84 -4.14
N LEU A 180 8.30 -14.62 -4.50
CA LEU A 180 9.69 -14.17 -4.47
C LEU A 180 10.26 -14.10 -3.05
N LEU A 181 9.43 -14.04 -2.00
CA LEU A 181 9.88 -14.13 -0.62
C LEU A 181 10.60 -15.44 -0.29
N ASN A 182 10.32 -16.51 -1.04
CA ASN A 182 11.04 -17.77 -0.87
C ASN A 182 12.47 -17.74 -1.43
N LYS A 183 12.78 -16.75 -2.28
CA LYS A 183 14.05 -16.62 -3.00
C LYS A 183 14.88 -15.44 -2.49
N TYR A 184 14.24 -14.34 -2.08
CA TYR A 184 14.90 -13.10 -1.75
C TYR A 184 14.57 -12.65 -0.32
N THR A 185 15.56 -12.67 0.55
CA THR A 185 15.43 -12.27 1.96
C THR A 185 15.38 -10.75 2.14
N ASN A 186 15.81 -9.98 1.13
CA ASN A 186 15.78 -8.53 1.09
C ASN A 186 14.46 -7.96 0.52
N LEU A 187 13.50 -8.83 0.19
CA LEU A 187 12.17 -8.42 -0.27
C LEU A 187 11.24 -8.12 0.91
N VAL A 188 10.55 -6.98 0.82
CA VAL A 188 9.43 -6.60 1.69
C VAL A 188 8.21 -6.30 0.83
N ILE A 189 7.07 -6.90 1.13
CA ILE A 189 5.80 -6.64 0.44
C ILE A 189 4.87 -5.89 1.37
N LEU A 190 4.23 -4.83 0.84
CA LEU A 190 3.17 -4.10 1.53
C LEU A 190 1.81 -4.49 0.98
N ARG A 191 0.84 -4.71 1.86
CA ARG A 191 -0.58 -4.92 1.53
C ARG A 191 -1.44 -3.90 2.25
N SER A 192 -2.50 -3.45 1.60
CA SER A 192 -3.42 -2.46 2.14
C SER A 192 -4.82 -3.04 2.30
N PHE A 193 -5.47 -2.76 3.42
CA PHE A 193 -6.88 -3.08 3.62
C PHE A 193 -7.82 -1.94 3.15
N SER A 194 -7.27 -0.87 2.56
CA SER A 194 -8.05 0.32 2.21
C SER A 194 -8.86 0.20 0.92
N HIS A 195 -8.30 -0.44 -0.11
CA HIS A 195 -8.87 -0.38 -1.47
C HIS A 195 -9.86 -1.53 -1.73
N ALA A 196 -9.41 -2.68 -2.15
CA ALA A 196 -10.29 -3.82 -2.43
C ALA A 196 -11.02 -4.34 -1.19
N TRP A 197 -10.39 -4.26 -0.02
CA TRP A 197 -10.99 -4.63 1.28
C TRP A 197 -12.03 -3.64 1.79
N SER A 198 -12.18 -2.46 1.15
CA SER A 198 -13.16 -1.42 1.50
C SER A 198 -13.07 -0.92 2.95
N LEU A 199 -11.87 -0.92 3.51
CA LEU A 199 -11.59 -0.55 4.90
C LEU A 199 -10.70 0.72 5.00
N ALA A 200 -10.89 1.68 4.07
CA ALA A 200 -10.05 2.89 4.05
C ALA A 200 -10.08 3.68 5.35
N SER A 201 -11.24 3.74 6.03
CA SER A 201 -11.41 4.52 7.28
C SER A 201 -10.65 3.95 8.47
N ILE A 202 -10.30 2.65 8.48
CA ILE A 202 -9.59 2.02 9.60
C ILE A 202 -8.08 2.04 9.46
N HIS A 203 -7.55 2.46 8.31
CA HIS A 203 -6.11 2.60 8.06
C HIS A 203 -5.27 1.41 8.52
N LEU A 204 -5.57 0.21 8.02
CA LEU A 204 -4.80 -1.01 8.29
C LEU A 204 -3.98 -1.41 7.08
N SER A 205 -2.75 -1.84 7.32
CA SER A 205 -1.86 -2.47 6.34
C SER A 205 -1.12 -3.67 6.93
N ALA A 206 -0.53 -4.48 6.07
CA ALA A 206 0.38 -5.55 6.46
C ALA A 206 1.73 -5.35 5.76
N ILE A 207 2.80 -5.56 6.50
CA ILE A 207 4.17 -5.74 6.01
C ILE A 207 4.43 -7.24 6.01
N ILE A 208 4.87 -7.77 4.87
CA ILE A 208 5.20 -9.17 4.70
C ILE A 208 6.66 -9.24 4.31
N ALA A 209 7.44 -9.97 5.07
CA ALA A 209 8.87 -10.09 4.85
C ALA A 209 9.42 -11.38 5.49
N TYR A 210 10.70 -11.62 5.29
CA TYR A 210 11.41 -12.68 5.98
C TYR A 210 11.32 -12.50 7.50
N PRO A 211 11.26 -13.60 8.31
CA PRO A 211 11.02 -13.51 9.75
C PRO A 211 11.94 -12.56 10.50
N GLU A 212 13.23 -12.52 10.15
CA GLU A 212 14.23 -11.67 10.78
C GLU A 212 13.93 -10.18 10.57
N VAL A 213 13.45 -9.79 9.39
CA VAL A 213 12.99 -8.41 9.10
C VAL A 213 11.78 -8.08 9.97
N ILE A 214 10.83 -9.01 10.09
CA ILE A 214 9.65 -8.82 10.93
C ILE A 214 10.02 -8.68 12.42
N GLU A 215 11.02 -9.42 12.89
CA GLU A 215 11.53 -9.30 14.27
C GLU A 215 12.11 -7.90 14.54
N GLU A 216 12.90 -7.35 13.60
CA GLU A 216 13.43 -5.99 13.74
C GLU A 216 12.31 -4.94 13.73
N LEU A 217 11.30 -5.10 12.87
CA LEU A 217 10.13 -4.22 12.86
C LEU A 217 9.34 -4.31 14.18
N ASN A 218 9.22 -5.48 14.78
CA ASN A 218 8.56 -5.65 16.08
C ASN A 218 9.32 -4.95 17.22
N LYS A 219 10.66 -4.92 17.17
CA LYS A 219 11.48 -4.21 18.18
C LYS A 219 11.33 -2.69 18.09
N MET A 220 11.13 -2.17 16.87
CA MET A 220 11.03 -0.73 16.61
C MET A 220 9.60 -0.21 16.55
N GLY A 221 8.64 -1.10 16.37
CA GLY A 221 7.22 -0.77 16.23
C GLY A 221 6.56 -0.36 17.55
N LEU A 222 5.27 -0.09 17.46
CA LEU A 222 4.44 0.24 18.62
C LEU A 222 4.16 -1.02 19.45
N THR A 223 4.03 -0.86 20.76
CA THR A 223 3.62 -1.90 21.69
C THR A 223 2.26 -2.51 21.29
N HIS A 224 1.32 -1.65 20.87
CA HIS A 224 0.00 -2.03 20.36
C HIS A 224 -0.16 -1.42 18.97
N PRO A 225 0.33 -2.10 17.91
CA PRO A 225 0.37 -1.53 16.56
C PRO A 225 -1.01 -1.39 15.93
N VAL A 226 -2.01 -2.11 16.43
CA VAL A 226 -3.39 -2.10 15.91
C VAL A 226 -4.37 -2.00 17.07
N SER A 227 -5.28 -1.03 17.02
CA SER A 227 -6.32 -0.84 18.04
C SER A 227 -7.43 -1.91 17.94
N THR A 228 -8.14 -2.14 19.06
CA THR A 228 -9.24 -3.11 19.13
C THR A 228 -10.30 -2.90 18.04
N PRO A 229 -10.85 -1.68 17.82
CA PRO A 229 -11.87 -1.47 16.78
C PRO A 229 -11.37 -1.80 15.37
N VAL A 230 -10.09 -1.50 15.08
CA VAL A 230 -9.46 -1.83 13.80
C VAL A 230 -9.32 -3.34 13.61
N MET A 231 -8.90 -4.06 14.67
CA MET A 231 -8.81 -5.53 14.63
C MET A 231 -10.17 -6.20 14.44
N GLU A 232 -11.20 -5.71 15.12
CA GLU A 232 -12.58 -6.22 14.98
C GLU A 232 -13.09 -6.03 13.54
N ALA A 233 -12.98 -4.83 12.98
CA ALA A 233 -13.40 -4.54 11.61
C ALA A 233 -12.62 -5.40 10.59
N ALA A 234 -11.30 -5.50 10.74
CA ALA A 234 -10.48 -6.31 9.86
C ALA A 234 -10.80 -7.81 9.98
N THR A 235 -10.97 -8.32 11.21
CA THR A 235 -11.32 -9.73 11.45
C THR A 235 -12.67 -10.08 10.84
N ASN A 236 -13.66 -9.17 10.96
CA ASN A 236 -14.95 -9.36 10.31
C ASN A 236 -14.81 -9.43 8.79
N MET A 237 -14.03 -8.56 8.17
CA MET A 237 -13.84 -8.57 6.72
C MET A 237 -13.05 -9.80 6.24
N VAL A 238 -12.05 -10.25 7.00
CA VAL A 238 -11.30 -11.49 6.68
C VAL A 238 -12.24 -12.70 6.68
N ARG A 239 -13.21 -12.78 7.59
CA ARG A 239 -14.25 -13.83 7.58
C ARG A 239 -15.13 -13.77 6.34
N HIS A 240 -15.31 -12.58 5.75
CA HIS A 240 -16.12 -12.33 4.56
C HIS A 240 -15.28 -12.11 3.29
N ARG A 241 -14.09 -12.73 3.23
CA ARG A 241 -13.13 -12.57 2.12
C ARG A 241 -13.76 -12.71 0.73
N LEU A 242 -14.73 -13.61 0.56
CA LEU A 242 -15.43 -13.80 -0.73
C LEU A 242 -16.13 -12.53 -1.24
N ASN A 243 -16.54 -11.63 -0.34
CA ASN A 243 -17.08 -10.33 -0.73
C ASN A 243 -15.99 -9.44 -1.35
N VAL A 244 -14.79 -9.47 -0.79
CA VAL A 244 -13.64 -8.70 -1.32
C VAL A 244 -13.35 -9.12 -2.77
N ASP A 245 -13.28 -10.43 -3.02
CA ASP A 245 -13.03 -10.97 -4.35
C ASP A 245 -14.15 -10.63 -5.34
N LYS A 246 -15.40 -10.63 -4.87
CA LYS A 246 -16.57 -10.23 -5.67
C LYS A 246 -16.50 -8.74 -6.01
N TRP A 247 -16.21 -7.88 -5.05
CA TRP A 247 -16.11 -6.43 -5.27
C TRP A 247 -14.93 -6.08 -6.18
N ALA A 248 -13.78 -6.73 -6.00
CA ALA A 248 -12.63 -6.53 -6.89
C ALA A 248 -12.99 -6.86 -8.34
N ARG A 249 -13.66 -8.00 -8.59
CA ARG A 249 -14.15 -8.38 -9.94
C ARG A 249 -15.13 -7.36 -10.50
N GLN A 250 -16.09 -6.89 -9.71
CA GLN A 250 -17.05 -5.87 -10.15
C GLN A 250 -16.33 -4.56 -10.54
N ILE A 251 -15.32 -4.13 -9.77
CA ILE A 251 -14.53 -2.94 -10.09
C ILE A 251 -13.72 -3.16 -11.38
N ILE A 252 -13.15 -4.34 -11.60
CA ILE A 252 -12.42 -4.68 -12.83
C ILE A 252 -13.36 -4.60 -14.03
N ASP A 253 -14.56 -5.18 -13.95
CA ASP A 253 -15.55 -5.15 -15.03
C ASP A 253 -16.00 -3.72 -15.34
N GLU A 254 -16.28 -2.92 -14.31
CA GLU A 254 -16.63 -1.50 -14.46
C GLU A 254 -15.47 -0.69 -15.04
N ARG A 255 -14.23 -0.93 -14.60
CA ARG A 255 -13.03 -0.31 -15.18
C ARG A 255 -12.97 -0.50 -16.68
N ASN A 256 -13.22 -1.72 -17.16
CA ASN A 256 -13.19 -2.04 -18.58
C ASN A 256 -14.30 -1.30 -19.35
N LYS A 257 -15.52 -1.22 -18.80
CA LYS A 257 -16.64 -0.46 -19.39
C LYS A 257 -16.32 1.03 -19.45
N VAL A 258 -15.85 1.61 -18.35
CA VAL A 258 -15.48 3.04 -18.27
C VAL A 258 -14.36 3.35 -19.26
N ARG A 259 -13.32 2.50 -19.34
CA ARG A 259 -12.23 2.65 -20.29
C ARG A 259 -12.73 2.70 -21.75
N LEU A 260 -13.60 1.77 -22.11
CA LEU A 260 -14.20 1.72 -23.46
C LEU A 260 -15.05 2.96 -23.73
N ALA A 261 -15.85 3.40 -22.77
CA ALA A 261 -16.69 4.59 -22.93
C ALA A 261 -15.87 5.89 -23.03
N LEU A 262 -14.79 6.00 -22.26
CA LEU A 262 -13.85 7.15 -22.32
C LEU A 262 -13.12 7.20 -23.67
N SER A 263 -12.70 6.05 -24.21
CA SER A 263 -11.98 6.02 -25.49
C SER A 263 -12.83 6.47 -26.68
N ALA A 264 -14.15 6.48 -26.56
CA ALA A 264 -15.08 6.99 -27.57
C ALA A 264 -15.29 8.52 -27.50
N LEU A 265 -14.76 9.20 -26.47
CA LEU A 265 -14.91 10.64 -26.30
C LEU A 265 -13.87 11.39 -27.16
N LYS A 266 -14.31 12.45 -27.88
CA LYS A 266 -13.43 13.27 -28.76
C LYS A 266 -12.31 13.95 -27.98
N GLN A 267 -12.57 14.34 -26.74
CA GLN A 267 -11.59 14.99 -25.85
C GLN A 267 -10.62 14.01 -25.19
N CYS A 268 -10.82 12.71 -25.28
CA CYS A 268 -9.91 11.70 -24.75
C CYS A 268 -8.76 11.46 -25.75
N GLN A 269 -7.54 11.77 -25.35
CA GLN A 269 -6.36 11.55 -26.18
C GLN A 269 -5.72 10.19 -25.96
N HIS A 270 -5.61 9.80 -24.68
CA HIS A 270 -4.95 8.54 -24.32
C HIS A 270 -5.45 8.03 -22.97
N ILE A 271 -5.62 6.72 -22.87
CA ILE A 271 -5.93 6.02 -21.62
C ILE A 271 -4.81 5.00 -21.39
N TYR A 272 -4.04 5.19 -20.33
CA TYR A 272 -2.98 4.26 -19.99
C TYR A 272 -3.59 2.94 -19.50
N HIS A 273 -2.87 1.84 -19.74
CA HIS A 273 -3.25 0.53 -19.22
C HIS A 273 -3.30 0.56 -17.69
N SER A 274 -4.30 -0.12 -17.12
CA SER A 274 -4.44 -0.18 -15.67
C SER A 274 -4.90 -1.55 -15.20
N ASP A 275 -4.22 -2.04 -14.18
CA ASP A 275 -4.55 -3.24 -13.40
C ASP A 275 -5.05 -2.88 -11.99
N ALA A 276 -5.21 -1.57 -11.71
CA ALA A 276 -5.71 -1.03 -10.43
C ALA A 276 -7.22 -0.72 -10.49
N ASN A 277 -7.75 -0.08 -9.45
CA ASN A 277 -9.14 0.39 -9.35
C ASN A 277 -9.35 1.82 -9.88
N PHE A 278 -8.50 2.28 -10.79
CA PHE A 278 -8.56 3.61 -11.40
C PHE A 278 -8.00 3.57 -12.82
N LEU A 279 -8.23 4.62 -13.58
CA LEU A 279 -7.63 4.87 -14.89
C LEU A 279 -6.83 6.16 -14.87
N LEU A 280 -5.69 6.19 -15.55
CA LEU A 280 -4.94 7.41 -15.85
C LEU A 280 -5.27 7.83 -17.29
N VAL A 281 -5.84 9.02 -17.44
CA VAL A 281 -6.39 9.50 -18.72
C VAL A 281 -5.76 10.84 -19.08
N ARG A 282 -5.28 10.96 -20.32
CA ARG A 282 -4.85 12.20 -20.92
C ARG A 282 -5.98 12.74 -21.79
N PHE A 283 -6.42 13.95 -21.50
CA PHE A 283 -7.40 14.67 -22.30
C PHE A 283 -6.76 15.81 -23.09
N THR A 284 -7.49 16.36 -24.05
CA THR A 284 -7.07 17.53 -24.84
C THR A 284 -6.75 18.74 -23.97
N ASP A 285 -7.55 18.97 -22.92
CA ASP A 285 -7.30 19.98 -21.87
C ASP A 285 -7.68 19.42 -20.50
N ASN A 286 -6.71 18.82 -19.81
CA ASN A 286 -6.92 18.24 -18.49
C ASN A 286 -7.35 19.28 -17.44
N ALA A 287 -6.87 20.51 -17.54
CA ALA A 287 -7.17 21.56 -16.56
C ALA A 287 -8.62 22.07 -16.71
N ALA A 288 -9.08 22.29 -17.95
CA ALA A 288 -10.46 22.68 -18.23
C ALA A 288 -11.43 21.57 -17.85
N ILE A 289 -11.13 20.31 -18.20
CA ILE A 289 -11.97 19.15 -17.85
C ILE A 289 -12.04 18.95 -16.33
N TYR A 290 -10.92 19.06 -15.62
CA TYR A 290 -10.92 18.99 -14.16
C TYR A 290 -11.82 20.06 -13.53
N LYS A 291 -11.70 21.32 -13.95
CA LYS A 291 -12.54 22.44 -13.48
C LYS A 291 -14.02 22.22 -13.79
N TYR A 292 -14.32 21.71 -15.00
CA TYR A 292 -15.69 21.41 -15.41
C TYR A 292 -16.30 20.30 -14.55
N LEU A 293 -15.59 19.20 -14.33
CA LEU A 293 -16.04 18.10 -13.49
C LEU A 293 -16.28 18.58 -12.05
N LEU A 294 -15.36 19.35 -11.49
CA LEU A 294 -15.49 19.91 -10.14
C LEU A 294 -16.72 20.82 -10.01
N LYS A 295 -16.98 21.67 -11.01
CA LYS A 295 -18.19 22.52 -11.07
C LYS A 295 -19.48 21.70 -11.11
N ASN A 296 -19.43 20.49 -11.68
CA ASN A 296 -20.57 19.55 -11.71
C ASN A 296 -20.59 18.57 -10.53
N GLY A 297 -19.85 18.87 -9.45
CA GLY A 297 -19.83 18.04 -8.23
C GLY A 297 -19.02 16.75 -8.33
N ILE A 298 -18.23 16.58 -9.41
CA ILE A 298 -17.41 15.38 -9.64
C ILE A 298 -15.94 15.73 -9.40
N THR A 299 -15.31 15.06 -8.45
CA THR A 299 -13.87 15.22 -8.21
C THR A 299 -13.07 14.04 -8.77
N VAL A 300 -11.94 14.35 -9.40
CA VAL A 300 -10.94 13.39 -9.88
C VAL A 300 -9.56 13.88 -9.43
N PHE A 301 -8.53 13.06 -9.53
CA PHE A 301 -7.20 13.43 -9.04
C PHE A 301 -6.33 13.95 -10.20
N PRO A 302 -5.91 15.24 -10.20
CA PRO A 302 -5.02 15.76 -11.22
C PRO A 302 -3.59 15.23 -11.04
N VAL A 303 -3.03 14.72 -12.12
CA VAL A 303 -1.63 14.28 -12.23
C VAL A 303 -1.00 15.09 -13.37
N LYS A 304 0.32 15.33 -13.34
CA LYS A 304 1.01 16.09 -14.39
C LYS A 304 0.63 15.59 -15.79
N GLY A 305 -0.08 16.42 -16.56
CA GLY A 305 -0.53 16.10 -17.92
C GLY A 305 -1.65 15.07 -18.05
N CYS A 306 -2.30 14.64 -16.95
CA CYS A 306 -3.35 13.63 -16.95
C CYS A 306 -4.36 13.85 -15.80
N LEU A 307 -5.45 13.09 -15.83
CA LEU A 307 -6.37 12.94 -14.70
C LEU A 307 -6.43 11.46 -14.29
N ARG A 308 -6.25 11.16 -12.99
CA ARG A 308 -6.51 9.83 -12.44
C ARG A 308 -7.96 9.76 -11.98
N ILE A 309 -8.71 8.82 -12.54
CA ILE A 309 -10.13 8.63 -12.33
C ILE A 309 -10.33 7.30 -11.60
N SER A 310 -10.82 7.34 -10.37
CA SER A 310 -11.20 6.13 -9.62
C SER A 310 -12.46 5.50 -10.20
N ILE A 311 -12.53 4.18 -10.19
CA ILE A 311 -13.72 3.44 -10.61
C ILE A 311 -14.70 3.37 -9.43
N GLY A 312 -15.86 3.96 -9.61
CA GLY A 312 -16.96 3.97 -8.64
C GLY A 312 -18.04 2.94 -8.94
N LEU A 313 -19.19 3.12 -8.33
CA LEU A 313 -20.39 2.33 -8.65
C LEU A 313 -20.85 2.60 -10.10
N PRO A 314 -21.59 1.68 -10.74
CA PRO A 314 -22.11 1.89 -12.10
C PRO A 314 -22.86 3.20 -12.30
N THR A 315 -23.61 3.66 -11.29
CA THR A 315 -24.33 4.94 -11.28
C THR A 315 -23.36 6.13 -11.27
N GLU A 316 -22.33 6.10 -10.43
CA GLU A 316 -21.30 7.15 -10.34
C GLU A 316 -20.49 7.24 -11.64
N ASN A 317 -20.11 6.08 -12.20
CA ASN A 317 -19.39 6.01 -13.49
C ASN A 317 -20.27 6.55 -14.64
N SER A 318 -21.58 6.27 -14.62
CA SER A 318 -22.52 6.77 -15.62
C SER A 318 -22.68 8.31 -15.52
N GLU A 319 -22.70 8.86 -14.33
CA GLU A 319 -22.76 10.30 -14.08
C GLU A 319 -21.51 11.00 -14.60
N LEU A 320 -20.31 10.47 -14.29
CA LEU A 320 -19.04 10.96 -14.82
C LEU A 320 -19.04 10.97 -16.37
N LEU A 321 -19.40 9.84 -16.98
CA LEU A 321 -19.43 9.71 -18.43
C LEU A 321 -20.49 10.64 -19.07
N GLY A 322 -21.65 10.80 -18.41
CA GLY A 322 -22.68 11.75 -18.82
C GLY A 322 -22.20 13.20 -18.78
N ALA A 323 -21.46 13.59 -17.74
CA ALA A 323 -20.85 14.92 -17.64
C ALA A 323 -19.82 15.13 -18.76
N LEU A 324 -18.94 14.18 -19.00
CA LEU A 324 -17.91 14.28 -20.05
C LEU A 324 -18.48 14.30 -21.46
N ARG A 325 -19.63 13.66 -21.74
CA ARG A 325 -20.31 13.71 -23.05
C ARG A 325 -20.96 15.06 -23.37
N ARG A 326 -21.22 15.88 -22.36
CA ARG A 326 -21.80 17.24 -22.53
C ARG A 326 -20.74 18.33 -22.81
N LEU A 327 -19.47 17.97 -22.78
CA LEU A 327 -18.33 18.80 -23.22
C LEU A 327 -18.09 18.65 -24.73
#